data_ab8a61c434d597e227c7a75daf61dbcb
#
_entry.id   ab8a61c434d597e227c7a75daf61dbcb
#
_cell.length_a   1.000
_cell.length_b   1.000
_cell.length_c   1.000
_cell.angle_alpha   90.00
_cell.angle_beta   90.00
_cell.angle_gamma   90.00
#
_symmetry.space_group_name_H-M   'P 1'
#
loop_
_entity.id
_entity.type
_entity.pdbx_description
1 polymer ?
#
loop_
_entity_poly.entity_id
_entity_poly.type
_entity_poly.pdbx_seq_one_letter_code
_entity_poly.pdbx_strand_id
1 'polypeptide(L)'
;LFPGFLFTRLDADTAAGKGAHQKLLTEFGRQDSHVLLGTKMIAKGLDFPRVTVAGVVDADSGMYYPDFRAVEESFALLMQVAGRSGRGTTSGRVFVQTFNPNHYCLRLLEQHDYCGFYSIESRLRRKLSYPPFGGLATLCFRGKDQHKVLEAAEATGVLCGANPAVTVLGPVAEVPARQKGIYRYQLTLKAPNRKVLQVVLGELRARITEVCSSGARWYIILE
;
A
#
# COMPACT_ATOMS: atom_id res chain seq x y z
N LEU A 1 26.04 16.66 5.35
CA LEU A 1 25.94 16.56 6.82
C LEU A 1 25.58 17.94 7.33
N PHE A 2 24.60 18.02 8.20
CA PHE A 2 24.02 19.28 8.68
C PHE A 2 24.44 19.47 10.14
N PRO A 3 25.59 20.16 10.40
CA PRO A 3 26.04 20.44 11.76
C PRO A 3 25.01 21.34 12.46
N GLY A 4 24.68 20.99 13.71
CA GLY A 4 23.71 21.72 14.51
C GLY A 4 22.28 21.16 14.49
N PHE A 5 21.99 20.09 13.69
CA PHE A 5 20.71 19.40 13.74
C PHE A 5 20.81 18.08 14.48
N LEU A 6 19.84 17.80 15.34
CA LEU A 6 19.64 16.49 15.94
C LEU A 6 18.70 15.66 15.04
N PHE A 7 19.00 14.36 14.93
CA PHE A 7 18.23 13.44 14.12
C PHE A 7 17.65 12.34 14.99
N THR A 8 16.35 12.16 14.94
CA THR A 8 15.66 11.01 15.57
C THR A 8 15.02 10.17 14.48
N ARG A 9 15.29 8.86 14.50
CA ARG A 9 14.67 7.89 13.61
C ARG A 9 13.52 7.19 14.32
N LEU A 10 12.36 7.12 13.66
CA LEU A 10 11.16 6.46 14.15
C LEU A 10 10.62 5.50 13.09
N ASP A 11 10.85 4.22 13.28
CA ASP A 11 10.33 3.13 12.46
C ASP A 11 9.84 1.97 13.34
N ALA A 12 9.36 0.90 12.69
CA ALA A 12 8.83 -0.26 13.40
C ALA A 12 9.85 -0.93 14.32
N ASP A 13 11.15 -0.88 13.96
CA ASP A 13 12.21 -1.50 14.72
C ASP A 13 12.61 -0.65 15.94
N THR A 14 12.65 0.68 15.79
CA THR A 14 12.97 1.62 16.87
C THR A 14 11.81 1.83 17.84
N ALA A 15 10.59 1.53 17.41
CA ALA A 15 9.36 1.67 18.22
C ALA A 15 8.98 0.40 19.00
N ALA A 16 9.79 -0.66 19.00
CA ALA A 16 9.44 -1.98 19.54
C ALA A 16 9.30 -2.06 21.06
N GLY A 17 9.57 -1.00 21.83
CA GLY A 17 9.43 -0.94 23.29
C GLY A 17 8.16 -0.25 23.76
N LYS A 18 7.49 -0.80 24.79
CA LYS A 18 6.30 -0.16 25.42
C LYS A 18 6.68 1.24 25.92
N GLY A 19 6.17 2.30 25.29
CA GLY A 19 6.46 3.70 25.62
C GLY A 19 7.70 4.31 24.93
N ALA A 20 8.52 3.56 24.19
CA ALA A 20 9.67 4.10 23.45
C ALA A 20 9.24 5.14 22.42
N HIS A 21 8.17 4.84 21.68
CA HIS A 21 7.55 5.75 20.72
C HIS A 21 7.18 7.11 21.36
N GLN A 22 6.53 7.10 22.51
CA GLN A 22 6.10 8.33 23.19
C GLN A 22 7.27 9.16 23.71
N LYS A 23 8.34 8.51 24.19
CA LYS A 23 9.55 9.21 24.65
C LYS A 23 10.25 9.93 23.51
N LEU A 24 10.48 9.25 22.37
CA LEU A 24 11.12 9.84 21.19
C LEU A 24 10.33 11.04 20.66
N LEU A 25 9.00 10.96 20.63
CA LEU A 25 8.15 12.07 20.22
C LEU A 25 8.19 13.26 21.19
N THR A 26 8.25 12.98 22.50
CA THR A 26 8.35 14.01 23.53
C THR A 26 9.69 14.74 23.42
N GLU A 27 10.78 14.02 23.19
CA GLU A 27 12.11 14.60 22.98
C GLU A 27 12.17 15.45 21.71
N PHE A 28 11.62 14.94 20.60
CA PHE A 28 11.50 15.69 19.35
C PHE A 28 10.75 17.01 19.54
N GLY A 29 9.64 16.98 20.29
CA GLY A 29 8.81 18.17 20.54
C GLY A 29 9.46 19.25 21.41
N ARG A 30 10.56 18.96 22.12
CA ARG A 30 11.22 19.89 23.06
C ARG A 30 12.34 20.72 22.44
N GLN A 31 12.87 20.34 21.30
CA GLN A 31 14.07 20.94 20.71
C GLN A 31 13.76 21.67 19.40
N ASP A 32 14.42 22.79 19.15
CA ASP A 32 14.12 23.67 18.00
C ASP A 32 14.83 23.25 16.71
N SER A 33 15.97 22.58 16.77
CA SER A 33 16.74 22.15 15.58
C SER A 33 16.77 20.63 15.47
N HIS A 34 15.61 19.99 15.42
CA HIS A 34 15.48 18.54 15.45
C HIS A 34 14.79 18.03 14.17
N VAL A 35 15.34 16.98 13.59
CA VAL A 35 14.79 16.31 12.41
C VAL A 35 14.25 14.94 12.81
N LEU A 36 12.96 14.71 12.58
CA LEU A 36 12.34 13.41 12.76
C LEU A 36 12.32 12.68 11.42
N LEU A 37 13.01 11.54 11.35
CA LEU A 37 13.03 10.66 10.18
C LEU A 37 12.14 9.45 10.46
N GLY A 38 11.33 9.05 9.50
CA GLY A 38 10.55 7.81 9.66
C GLY A 38 9.75 7.43 8.43
N THR A 39 8.99 6.37 8.57
CA THR A 39 8.12 5.83 7.53
C THR A 39 6.70 6.41 7.64
N LYS A 40 5.74 5.82 6.93
CA LYS A 40 4.30 6.19 6.98
C LYS A 40 3.74 6.33 8.42
N MET A 41 4.41 5.75 9.42
CA MET A 41 3.98 5.81 10.82
C MET A 41 3.99 7.23 11.41
N ILE A 42 4.97 8.08 11.02
CA ILE A 42 5.07 9.45 11.53
C ILE A 42 4.02 10.39 10.95
N ALA A 43 3.44 10.04 9.80
CA ALA A 43 2.37 10.83 9.19
C ALA A 43 1.02 10.65 9.91
N LYS A 44 0.82 9.54 10.62
CA LYS A 44 -0.45 9.20 11.29
C LYS A 44 -0.45 9.63 12.76
N GLY A 45 -1.42 10.43 13.16
CA GLY A 45 -1.76 10.67 14.57
C GLY A 45 -0.84 11.61 15.36
N LEU A 46 0.26 12.12 14.77
CA LEU A 46 1.19 12.99 15.48
C LEU A 46 0.87 14.46 15.18
N ASP A 47 0.80 15.28 16.22
CA ASP A 47 0.60 16.73 16.10
C ASP A 47 1.84 17.46 16.64
N PHE A 48 2.53 18.17 15.75
CA PHE A 48 3.71 18.96 16.09
C PHE A 48 3.50 20.41 15.61
N PRO A 49 2.93 21.28 16.44
CA PRO A 49 2.60 22.65 16.06
C PRO A 49 3.81 23.51 15.67
N ARG A 50 5.02 23.10 16.09
CA ARG A 50 6.27 23.80 15.79
C ARG A 50 6.99 23.27 14.54
N VAL A 51 6.46 22.22 13.86
CA VAL A 51 7.06 21.71 12.62
C VAL A 51 6.69 22.63 11.48
N THR A 52 7.72 23.31 10.93
CA THR A 52 7.59 24.26 9.83
C THR A 52 7.93 23.65 8.47
N VAL A 53 8.65 22.52 8.46
CA VAL A 53 9.05 21.83 7.23
C VAL A 53 8.73 20.34 7.34
N ALA A 54 8.06 19.81 6.31
CA ALA A 54 7.89 18.38 6.13
C ALA A 54 8.43 17.95 4.75
N GLY A 55 9.11 16.80 4.70
CA GLY A 55 9.68 16.26 3.48
C GLY A 55 9.23 14.83 3.21
N VAL A 56 8.86 14.53 1.98
CA VAL A 56 8.61 13.17 1.48
C VAL A 56 9.70 12.85 0.46
N VAL A 57 10.62 11.95 0.81
CA VAL A 57 11.84 11.67 0.04
C VAL A 57 11.58 10.82 -1.20
N ASP A 58 10.53 10.01 -1.18
CA ASP A 58 10.15 9.12 -2.29
C ASP A 58 8.63 8.93 -2.28
N ALA A 59 7.94 9.76 -3.05
CA ALA A 59 6.50 9.65 -3.22
C ALA A 59 6.12 8.52 -4.21
N ASP A 60 7.03 8.20 -5.13
CA ASP A 60 6.78 7.26 -6.21
C ASP A 60 6.62 5.82 -5.70
N SER A 61 7.42 5.39 -4.73
CA SER A 61 7.29 4.06 -4.11
C SER A 61 5.89 3.78 -3.57
N GLY A 62 5.20 4.80 -3.06
CA GLY A 62 3.83 4.67 -2.61
C GLY A 62 2.84 4.58 -3.76
N MET A 63 2.94 5.51 -4.72
CA MET A 63 1.98 5.63 -5.84
C MET A 63 2.06 4.47 -6.83
N TYR A 64 3.24 3.89 -7.05
CA TYR A 64 3.46 2.78 -7.99
C TYR A 64 3.52 1.41 -7.30
N TYR A 65 3.13 1.32 -6.03
CA TYR A 65 2.98 0.03 -5.38
C TYR A 65 1.91 -0.81 -6.11
N PRO A 66 2.11 -2.13 -6.31
CA PRO A 66 1.20 -2.98 -7.09
C PRO A 66 -0.10 -3.30 -6.30
N ASP A 67 -0.86 -2.28 -5.96
CA ASP A 67 -2.18 -2.34 -5.33
C ASP A 67 -3.06 -1.25 -5.96
N PHE A 68 -4.31 -1.57 -6.26
CA PHE A 68 -5.24 -0.61 -6.88
C PHE A 68 -5.55 0.60 -5.99
N ARG A 69 -5.29 0.51 -4.68
CA ARG A 69 -5.43 1.58 -3.69
C ARG A 69 -4.18 2.44 -3.53
N ALA A 70 -3.08 2.06 -4.17
CA ALA A 70 -1.77 2.69 -3.93
C ALA A 70 -1.78 4.21 -4.10
N VAL A 71 -2.43 4.71 -5.14
CA VAL A 71 -2.52 6.15 -5.41
C VAL A 71 -3.43 6.85 -4.40
N GLU A 72 -4.57 6.24 -4.03
CA GLU A 72 -5.49 6.79 -3.01
C GLU A 72 -4.82 6.84 -1.63
N GLU A 73 -4.14 5.76 -1.23
CA GLU A 73 -3.40 5.73 0.05
C GLU A 73 -2.26 6.76 0.08
N SER A 74 -1.58 6.94 -1.05
CA SER A 74 -0.53 7.95 -1.20
C SER A 74 -1.10 9.35 -1.13
N PHE A 75 -2.20 9.64 -1.82
CA PHE A 75 -2.89 10.92 -1.75
C PHE A 75 -3.33 11.24 -0.31
N ALA A 76 -3.98 10.30 0.37
CA ALA A 76 -4.42 10.49 1.75
C ALA A 76 -3.24 10.74 2.71
N LEU A 77 -2.13 10.01 2.53
CA LEU A 77 -0.92 10.20 3.32
C LEU A 77 -0.30 11.58 3.09
N LEU A 78 -0.14 11.99 1.83
CA LEU A 78 0.43 13.27 1.45
C LEU A 78 -0.45 14.45 1.92
N MET A 79 -1.78 14.32 1.85
CA MET A 79 -2.72 15.28 2.42
C MET A 79 -2.56 15.41 3.94
N GLN A 80 -2.32 14.30 4.65
CA GLN A 80 -2.05 14.33 6.08
C GLN A 80 -0.74 15.06 6.39
N VAL A 81 0.31 14.82 5.61
CA VAL A 81 1.60 15.53 5.74
C VAL A 81 1.44 17.02 5.46
N ALA A 82 0.73 17.37 4.37
CA ALA A 82 0.45 18.75 4.00
C ALA A 82 -0.34 19.52 5.08
N GLY A 83 -1.33 18.87 5.69
CA GLY A 83 -2.14 19.46 6.75
C GLY A 83 -1.45 19.58 8.12
N ARG A 84 -0.19 19.10 8.25
CA ARG A 84 0.53 19.17 9.53
C ARG A 84 1.53 20.31 9.63
N SER A 85 2.10 20.73 8.51
CA SER A 85 2.96 21.89 8.47
C SER A 85 2.12 23.19 8.52
N GLY A 86 2.44 24.09 9.46
CA GLY A 86 1.81 25.41 9.51
C GLY A 86 0.54 25.55 10.35
N ARG A 87 0.30 24.68 11.35
CA ARG A 87 -0.80 24.84 12.32
C ARG A 87 -0.54 25.91 13.41
N GLY A 88 0.68 26.44 13.47
CA GLY A 88 1.04 27.56 14.37
C GLY A 88 0.92 28.92 13.71
N THR A 89 1.57 29.90 14.27
CA THR A 89 1.68 31.28 13.72
C THR A 89 2.59 31.37 12.50
N THR A 90 3.36 30.31 12.20
CA THR A 90 4.33 30.25 11.09
C THR A 90 3.80 29.37 9.97
N SER A 91 3.83 29.89 8.74
CA SER A 91 3.47 29.11 7.54
C SER A 91 4.43 27.92 7.37
N GLY A 92 3.87 26.72 7.24
CA GLY A 92 4.64 25.51 6.97
C GLY A 92 4.89 25.28 5.48
N ARG A 93 5.96 24.53 5.17
CA ARG A 93 6.29 24.12 3.80
C ARG A 93 6.36 22.60 3.72
N VAL A 94 5.85 22.05 2.62
CA VAL A 94 5.96 20.61 2.32
C VAL A 94 6.73 20.44 1.02
N PHE A 95 7.74 19.58 1.06
CA PHE A 95 8.53 19.21 -0.11
C PHE A 95 8.25 17.74 -0.45
N VAL A 96 7.87 17.47 -1.68
CA VAL A 96 7.61 16.12 -2.18
C VAL A 96 8.59 15.82 -3.30
N GLN A 97 9.48 14.87 -3.06
CA GLN A 97 10.41 14.39 -4.08
C GLN A 97 9.74 13.30 -4.92
N THR A 98 9.79 13.44 -6.24
CA THR A 98 9.16 12.53 -7.21
C THR A 98 9.87 12.60 -8.57
N PHE A 99 9.85 11.51 -9.32
CA PHE A 99 10.25 11.47 -10.73
C PHE A 99 9.12 11.91 -11.68
N ASN A 100 7.87 11.95 -11.20
CA ASN A 100 6.71 12.32 -12.01
C ASN A 100 5.89 13.45 -11.36
N PRO A 101 6.38 14.70 -11.38
CA PRO A 101 5.70 15.84 -10.75
C PRO A 101 4.33 16.16 -11.38
N ASN A 102 4.11 15.73 -12.64
CA ASN A 102 2.85 15.95 -13.35
C ASN A 102 1.78 14.88 -13.08
N HIS A 103 2.05 13.91 -12.20
CA HIS A 103 1.05 12.92 -11.84
C HIS A 103 -0.19 13.59 -11.24
N TYR A 104 -1.39 13.18 -11.67
CA TYR A 104 -2.65 13.81 -11.24
C TYR A 104 -2.82 13.88 -9.72
N CYS A 105 -2.34 12.86 -9.01
CA CYS A 105 -2.35 12.80 -7.55
C CYS A 105 -1.61 14.01 -6.93
N LEU A 106 -0.42 14.33 -7.43
CA LEU A 106 0.41 15.41 -6.89
C LEU A 106 -0.13 16.79 -7.28
N ARG A 107 -0.62 16.96 -8.51
CA ARG A 107 -1.23 18.21 -8.96
C ARG A 107 -2.48 18.57 -8.16
N LEU A 108 -3.33 17.58 -7.85
CA LEU A 108 -4.53 17.80 -7.06
C LEU A 108 -4.22 17.94 -5.56
N LEU A 109 -3.14 17.30 -5.09
CA LEU A 109 -2.59 17.51 -3.75
C LEU A 109 -2.17 18.97 -3.55
N GLU A 110 -1.44 19.54 -4.50
CA GLU A 110 -0.98 20.94 -4.47
C GLU A 110 -2.16 21.92 -4.35
N GLN A 111 -3.28 21.60 -4.97
CA GLN A 111 -4.51 22.39 -4.93
C GLN A 111 -5.42 22.04 -3.74
N HIS A 112 -5.05 21.06 -2.91
CA HIS A 112 -5.92 20.48 -1.87
C HIS A 112 -7.29 20.00 -2.40
N ASP A 113 -7.35 19.62 -3.70
CA ASP A 113 -8.58 19.24 -4.38
C ASP A 113 -8.87 17.74 -4.22
N TYR A 114 -9.49 17.36 -3.10
CA TYR A 114 -9.95 16.00 -2.87
C TYR A 114 -11.09 15.61 -3.83
N CYS A 115 -11.99 16.53 -4.16
CA CYS A 115 -13.11 16.22 -5.05
C CYS A 115 -12.65 15.90 -6.47
N GLY A 116 -11.71 16.66 -6.99
CA GLY A 116 -11.06 16.39 -8.28
C GLY A 116 -10.33 15.05 -8.26
N PHE A 117 -9.59 14.75 -7.20
CA PHE A 117 -8.93 13.46 -7.02
C PHE A 117 -9.93 12.31 -7.04
N TYR A 118 -10.99 12.37 -6.21
CA TYR A 118 -12.04 11.36 -6.16
C TYR A 118 -12.69 11.14 -7.53
N SER A 119 -12.95 12.20 -8.26
CA SER A 119 -13.59 12.13 -9.60
C SER A 119 -12.72 11.39 -10.61
N ILE A 120 -11.40 11.66 -10.63
CA ILE A 120 -10.46 10.97 -11.54
C ILE A 120 -10.30 9.51 -11.11
N GLU A 121 -10.03 9.26 -9.83
CA GLU A 121 -9.81 7.92 -9.29
C GLU A 121 -11.04 7.02 -9.50
N SER A 122 -12.24 7.51 -9.20
CA SER A 122 -13.50 6.77 -9.40
C SER A 122 -13.73 6.41 -10.87
N ARG A 123 -13.41 7.32 -11.80
CA ARG A 123 -13.53 7.07 -13.23
C ARG A 123 -12.54 5.99 -13.70
N LEU A 124 -11.29 6.03 -13.22
CA LEU A 124 -10.27 5.02 -13.53
C LEU A 124 -10.68 3.64 -12.99
N ARG A 125 -11.14 3.57 -11.74
CA ARG A 125 -11.61 2.32 -11.13
C ARG A 125 -12.81 1.74 -11.88
N ARG A 126 -13.75 2.59 -12.30
CA ARG A 126 -14.90 2.14 -13.11
C ARG A 126 -14.45 1.58 -14.46
N LYS A 127 -13.56 2.28 -15.16
CA LYS A 127 -13.01 1.84 -16.45
C LYS A 127 -12.28 0.51 -16.35
N LEU A 128 -11.57 0.30 -15.25
CA LEU A 128 -10.78 -0.91 -14.99
C LEU A 128 -11.56 -1.99 -14.23
N SER A 129 -12.84 -1.77 -13.89
CA SER A 129 -13.65 -2.68 -13.05
C SER A 129 -12.95 -3.04 -11.75
N TYR A 130 -12.38 -2.05 -11.06
CA TYR A 130 -11.86 -2.18 -9.72
C TYR A 130 -12.94 -1.83 -8.67
N PRO A 131 -12.82 -2.32 -7.43
CA PRO A 131 -13.73 -1.94 -6.35
C PRO A 131 -13.87 -0.41 -6.21
N PRO A 132 -15.07 0.13 -5.96
CA PRO A 132 -16.35 -0.56 -5.70
C PRO A 132 -17.16 -0.93 -6.96
N PHE A 133 -16.62 -0.72 -8.16
CA PHE A 133 -17.33 -0.92 -9.44
C PHE A 133 -17.19 -2.34 -10.00
N GLY A 134 -16.40 -3.20 -9.36
CA GLY A 134 -16.21 -4.61 -9.66
C GLY A 134 -15.81 -5.36 -8.41
N GLY A 135 -15.77 -6.69 -8.47
CA GLY A 135 -15.20 -7.55 -7.46
C GLY A 135 -13.73 -7.84 -7.76
N LEU A 136 -12.90 -7.84 -6.74
CA LEU A 136 -11.49 -8.21 -6.81
C LEU A 136 -11.18 -9.25 -5.73
N ALA A 137 -10.44 -10.30 -6.10
CA ALA A 137 -9.89 -11.25 -5.15
C ALA A 137 -8.45 -11.53 -5.50
N THR A 138 -7.59 -11.54 -4.50
CA THR A 138 -6.19 -11.94 -4.63
C THR A 138 -5.98 -13.26 -3.92
N LEU A 139 -5.57 -14.28 -4.67
CA LEU A 139 -5.14 -15.56 -4.14
C LEU A 139 -3.64 -15.51 -3.97
N CYS A 140 -3.17 -15.71 -2.75
CA CYS A 140 -1.77 -15.68 -2.39
C CYS A 140 -1.25 -17.09 -2.17
N PHE A 141 -0.14 -17.44 -2.78
CA PHE A 141 0.50 -18.77 -2.72
C PHE A 141 1.86 -18.64 -2.06
N ARG A 142 2.18 -19.56 -1.14
CA ARG A 142 3.37 -19.52 -0.32
C ARG A 142 3.97 -20.91 -0.14
N GLY A 143 5.30 -21.02 -0.26
CA GLY A 143 6.00 -22.28 -0.02
C GLY A 143 7.51 -22.14 -0.05
N LYS A 144 8.21 -23.23 0.35
CA LYS A 144 9.68 -23.26 0.36
C LYS A 144 10.26 -23.57 -1.02
N ASP A 145 9.51 -24.24 -1.87
CA ASP A 145 9.88 -24.64 -3.21
C ASP A 145 9.21 -23.73 -4.24
N GLN A 146 10.02 -22.94 -4.97
CA GLN A 146 9.53 -21.97 -5.93
C GLN A 146 8.70 -22.61 -7.04
N HIS A 147 9.15 -23.75 -7.57
CA HIS A 147 8.50 -24.41 -8.68
C HIS A 147 7.10 -24.89 -8.29
N LYS A 148 7.00 -25.57 -7.14
CA LYS A 148 5.71 -26.05 -6.62
C LYS A 148 4.72 -24.94 -6.33
N VAL A 149 5.20 -23.78 -5.82
CA VAL A 149 4.34 -22.62 -5.56
C VAL A 149 3.84 -22.01 -6.85
N LEU A 150 4.68 -21.91 -7.87
CA LEU A 150 4.31 -21.37 -9.18
C LEU A 150 3.34 -22.33 -9.90
N GLU A 151 3.63 -23.63 -9.93
CA GLU A 151 2.74 -24.66 -10.49
C GLU A 151 1.33 -24.60 -9.86
N ALA A 152 1.25 -24.53 -8.53
CA ALA A 152 -0.01 -24.42 -7.82
C ALA A 152 -0.78 -23.14 -8.20
N ALA A 153 -0.08 -22.03 -8.37
CA ALA A 153 -0.68 -20.77 -8.78
C ALA A 153 -1.18 -20.83 -10.24
N GLU A 154 -0.40 -21.40 -11.16
CA GLU A 154 -0.76 -21.58 -12.57
C GLU A 154 -1.96 -22.51 -12.74
N ALA A 155 -1.94 -23.68 -12.09
CA ALA A 155 -3.05 -24.62 -12.12
C ALA A 155 -4.34 -24.02 -11.54
N THR A 156 -4.23 -23.23 -10.46
CA THR A 156 -5.36 -22.47 -9.90
C THR A 156 -5.86 -21.43 -10.90
N GLY A 157 -4.96 -20.77 -11.61
CA GLY A 157 -5.31 -19.80 -12.67
C GLY A 157 -6.15 -20.46 -13.77
N VAL A 158 -5.77 -21.63 -14.23
CA VAL A 158 -6.54 -22.41 -15.21
C VAL A 158 -7.92 -22.81 -14.68
N LEU A 159 -8.00 -23.28 -13.43
CA LEU A 159 -9.27 -23.62 -12.78
C LEU A 159 -10.24 -22.44 -12.71
N CYS A 160 -9.74 -21.29 -12.28
CA CYS A 160 -10.55 -20.07 -12.15
C CYS A 160 -10.93 -19.49 -13.51
N GLY A 161 -10.04 -19.57 -14.49
CA GLY A 161 -10.23 -19.06 -15.85
C GLY A 161 -11.23 -19.85 -16.68
N ALA A 162 -11.60 -21.05 -16.25
CA ALA A 162 -12.67 -21.82 -16.89
C ALA A 162 -14.06 -21.18 -16.68
N ASN A 163 -14.22 -20.28 -15.71
CA ASN A 163 -15.48 -19.56 -15.50
C ASN A 163 -15.47 -18.24 -16.28
N PRO A 164 -16.37 -18.05 -17.27
CA PRO A 164 -16.38 -16.87 -18.13
C PRO A 164 -16.71 -15.58 -17.40
N ALA A 165 -17.26 -15.64 -16.18
CA ALA A 165 -17.55 -14.47 -15.37
C ALA A 165 -16.33 -13.92 -14.61
N VAL A 166 -15.18 -14.59 -14.69
CA VAL A 166 -13.95 -14.24 -13.98
C VAL A 166 -12.82 -13.99 -14.96
N THR A 167 -12.17 -12.84 -14.82
CA THR A 167 -10.90 -12.56 -15.48
C THR A 167 -9.76 -12.86 -14.54
N VAL A 168 -8.81 -13.68 -14.98
CA VAL A 168 -7.62 -14.09 -14.21
C VAL A 168 -6.42 -13.26 -14.68
N LEU A 169 -5.69 -12.67 -13.73
CA LEU A 169 -4.47 -11.91 -13.96
C LEU A 169 -3.32 -12.53 -13.15
N GLY A 170 -2.23 -12.83 -13.82
CA GLY A 170 -1.08 -13.52 -13.23
C GLY A 170 -1.04 -15.00 -13.62
N PRO A 171 -0.30 -15.85 -12.85
CA PRO A 171 0.34 -15.53 -11.57
C PRO A 171 1.55 -14.61 -11.72
N VAL A 172 1.80 -13.80 -10.68
CA VAL A 172 2.98 -12.93 -10.57
C VAL A 172 3.65 -13.10 -9.21
N ALA A 173 4.98 -12.93 -9.17
CA ALA A 173 5.69 -12.90 -7.91
C ALA A 173 5.28 -11.66 -7.09
N GLU A 174 5.09 -11.82 -5.77
CA GLU A 174 4.86 -10.67 -4.89
C GLU A 174 6.15 -9.86 -4.67
N VAL A 175 6.02 -8.67 -4.11
CA VAL A 175 7.15 -7.83 -3.70
C VAL A 175 7.25 -7.83 -2.18
N PRO A 176 8.34 -8.38 -1.61
CA PRO A 176 9.43 -9.16 -2.22
C PRO A 176 8.98 -10.57 -2.62
N ALA A 177 9.56 -11.10 -3.72
CA ALA A 177 9.25 -12.44 -4.24
C ALA A 177 9.61 -13.57 -3.28
N ARG A 178 10.59 -13.33 -2.39
CA ARG A 178 11.03 -14.26 -1.35
C ARG A 178 11.24 -13.52 -0.02
N GLN A 179 10.68 -14.06 1.06
CA GLN A 179 10.83 -13.50 2.40
C GLN A 179 11.01 -14.62 3.42
N LYS A 180 12.06 -14.54 4.24
CA LYS A 180 12.40 -15.56 5.26
C LYS A 180 12.42 -17.00 4.70
N GLY A 181 12.97 -17.16 3.49
CA GLY A 181 13.06 -18.47 2.82
C GLY A 181 11.78 -18.95 2.13
N ILE A 182 10.69 -18.20 2.18
CA ILE A 182 9.38 -18.54 1.60
C ILE A 182 9.20 -17.77 0.29
N TYR A 183 8.94 -18.47 -0.79
CA TYR A 183 8.54 -17.92 -2.08
C TYR A 183 7.06 -17.52 -2.06
N ARG A 184 6.72 -16.45 -2.79
CA ARG A 184 5.45 -15.77 -2.70
C ARG A 184 4.96 -15.40 -4.10
N TYR A 185 3.81 -15.96 -4.49
CA TYR A 185 3.14 -15.66 -5.74
C TYR A 185 1.70 -15.25 -5.47
N GLN A 186 1.15 -14.45 -6.36
CA GLN A 186 -0.24 -14.02 -6.29
C GLN A 186 -0.92 -14.15 -7.64
N LEU A 187 -2.22 -14.43 -7.58
CA LEU A 187 -3.14 -14.47 -8.70
C LEU A 187 -4.30 -13.53 -8.40
N THR A 188 -4.60 -12.62 -9.30
CA THR A 188 -5.71 -11.68 -9.12
C THR A 188 -6.89 -12.10 -9.98
N LEU A 189 -8.05 -12.21 -9.36
CA LEU A 189 -9.33 -12.51 -10.01
C LEU A 189 -10.18 -11.25 -10.02
N LYS A 190 -10.75 -10.94 -11.18
CA LYS A 190 -11.71 -9.85 -11.37
C LYS A 190 -13.04 -10.40 -11.83
N ALA A 191 -14.14 -9.87 -11.29
CA ALA A 191 -15.48 -10.20 -11.68
C ALA A 191 -16.39 -8.96 -11.65
N PRO A 192 -17.60 -9.01 -12.24
CA PRO A 192 -18.54 -7.89 -12.23
C PRO A 192 -18.88 -7.39 -10.83
N ASN A 193 -18.87 -8.27 -9.83
CA ASN A 193 -19.10 -7.91 -8.42
C ASN A 193 -18.53 -8.98 -7.46
N ARG A 194 -18.48 -8.64 -6.18
CA ARG A 194 -17.97 -9.50 -5.12
C ARG A 194 -18.73 -10.82 -4.95
N LYS A 195 -20.06 -10.82 -5.18
CA LYS A 195 -20.90 -12.02 -5.02
C LYS A 195 -20.51 -13.10 -6.02
N VAL A 196 -20.21 -12.72 -7.27
CA VAL A 196 -19.72 -13.66 -8.28
C VAL A 196 -18.43 -14.32 -7.84
N LEU A 197 -17.48 -13.57 -7.31
CA LEU A 197 -16.23 -14.13 -6.78
C LEU A 197 -16.47 -15.08 -5.60
N GLN A 198 -17.38 -14.74 -4.69
CA GLN A 198 -17.70 -15.59 -3.55
C GLN A 198 -18.28 -16.95 -4.00
N VAL A 199 -19.17 -16.95 -5.00
CA VAL A 199 -19.74 -18.19 -5.55
C VAL A 199 -18.64 -19.02 -6.22
N VAL A 200 -17.90 -18.44 -7.15
CA VAL A 200 -16.84 -19.14 -7.91
C VAL A 200 -15.76 -19.70 -6.98
N LEU A 201 -15.29 -18.91 -6.03
CA LEU A 201 -14.27 -19.34 -5.09
C LEU A 201 -14.80 -20.39 -4.10
N GLY A 202 -16.09 -20.31 -3.73
CA GLY A 202 -16.76 -21.31 -2.92
C GLY A 202 -16.79 -22.69 -3.62
N GLU A 203 -17.17 -22.70 -4.89
CA GLU A 203 -17.22 -23.93 -5.72
C GLU A 203 -15.82 -24.52 -5.97
N LEU A 204 -14.81 -23.67 -6.19
CA LEU A 204 -13.46 -24.12 -6.53
C LEU A 204 -12.57 -24.42 -5.32
N ARG A 205 -12.99 -24.07 -4.10
CA ARG A 205 -12.16 -24.15 -2.90
C ARG A 205 -11.50 -25.51 -2.68
N ALA A 206 -12.28 -26.60 -2.81
CA ALA A 206 -11.78 -27.96 -2.63
C ALA A 206 -10.69 -28.30 -3.66
N ARG A 207 -10.94 -27.98 -4.93
CA ARG A 207 -10.01 -28.22 -6.04
C ARG A 207 -8.73 -27.40 -5.90
N ILE A 208 -8.82 -26.14 -5.49
CA ILE A 208 -7.64 -25.28 -5.23
C ILE A 208 -6.82 -25.86 -4.08
N THR A 209 -7.48 -26.36 -3.03
CA THR A 209 -6.79 -26.98 -1.89
C THR A 209 -6.06 -28.26 -2.31
N GLU A 210 -6.65 -29.05 -3.17
CA GLU A 210 -6.04 -30.28 -3.72
C GLU A 210 -4.79 -29.93 -4.54
N VAL A 211 -4.87 -28.99 -5.46
CA VAL A 211 -3.74 -28.50 -6.27
C VAL A 211 -2.61 -27.99 -5.38
N CYS A 212 -2.92 -27.30 -4.29
CA CYS A 212 -1.93 -26.73 -3.39
C CYS A 212 -1.31 -27.76 -2.42
N SER A 213 -1.89 -28.96 -2.27
CA SER A 213 -1.46 -29.98 -1.30
C SER A 213 -0.02 -30.46 -1.50
N SER A 214 0.54 -30.32 -2.71
CA SER A 214 1.89 -30.78 -3.08
C SER A 214 3.04 -29.92 -2.54
N GLY A 215 2.77 -28.82 -1.80
CA GLY A 215 3.84 -27.99 -1.19
C GLY A 215 3.60 -26.49 -1.19
N ALA A 216 2.43 -26.04 -1.59
CA ALA A 216 2.01 -24.65 -1.48
C ALA A 216 0.93 -24.47 -0.42
N ARG A 217 0.98 -23.38 0.33
CA ARG A 217 -0.13 -22.88 1.14
C ARG A 217 -0.78 -21.73 0.41
N TRP A 218 -2.08 -21.58 0.55
CA TRP A 218 -2.82 -20.50 -0.09
C TRP A 218 -3.83 -19.85 0.84
N TYR A 219 -4.14 -18.58 0.56
CA TYR A 219 -5.21 -17.83 1.21
C TYR A 219 -5.78 -16.78 0.24
N ILE A 220 -6.95 -16.25 0.57
CA ILE A 220 -7.68 -15.28 -0.26
C ILE A 220 -7.77 -13.95 0.48
N ILE A 221 -7.55 -12.88 -0.25
CA ILE A 221 -7.94 -11.51 0.12
C ILE A 221 -9.07 -11.12 -0.82
N LEU A 222 -10.25 -10.81 -0.27
CA LEU A 222 -11.45 -10.45 -1.03
C LEU A 222 -11.78 -8.98 -0.78
N GLU A 223 -11.79 -8.18 -1.86
CA GLU A 223 -12.04 -6.74 -1.86
C GLU A 223 -13.49 -6.40 -2.31
#